data_6768c91da0e62eb5a2c0c70871ac964a
#
_entry.id   6768c91da0e62eb5a2c0c70871ac964a
#
_cell.length_a   1.000
_cell.length_b   1.000
_cell.length_c   1.000
_cell.angle_alpha   90.00
_cell.angle_beta   90.00
_cell.angle_gamma   90.00
#
_symmetry.space_group_name_H-M   'P 1'
#
loop_
_entity.id
_entity.type
_entity.pdbx_description
1 polymer ?
#
loop_
_entity_poly.entity_id
_entity_poly.type
_entity_poly.pdbx_seq_one_letter_code
_entity_poly.pdbx_strand_id
1 'polypeptide(L)'
;MKNNKKWGMLALIMMFWFTISFITNILGPLIPDIIHNFELKDLAMAGFIPTSFFLAYAIMSIPAGILIDKYGEKPVLFTGFLMPFIGTVLFACFPFYLILLVSSFIIGLGMAMLQTVINPLQRVVGGEENYAFIAELAQFVFGVASFISPLVYTWLIHALAPGVYQPGKNFLLDILADITPVTLPWVSLYWVFTVLLLIMLLIVSLVHFPRIELKDDERSGSSASYKKLFRQRYVWLFFLGIFCYVSTEQGVSIFMSTFLEQYHG
;
A
#
# COMPACT_ATOMS: atom_id res chain seq x y z
N MET A 1 -6.63 15.98 -24.27
CA MET A 1 -6.55 16.81 -23.04
C MET A 1 -5.63 18.00 -23.27
N LYS A 2 -5.96 19.23 -22.73
CA LYS A 2 -4.99 20.34 -22.72
C LYS A 2 -3.72 19.91 -21.95
N ASN A 3 -2.54 20.29 -22.44
CA ASN A 3 -1.25 19.81 -21.92
C ASN A 3 -1.10 19.95 -20.39
N ASN A 4 -1.50 21.06 -19.81
CA ASN A 4 -1.44 21.30 -18.36
C ASN A 4 -2.30 20.32 -17.54
N LYS A 5 -3.45 19.88 -18.08
CA LYS A 5 -4.34 18.93 -17.43
C LYS A 5 -3.75 17.51 -17.42
N LYS A 6 -2.96 17.18 -18.44
CA LYS A 6 -2.24 15.91 -18.55
C LYS A 6 -1.14 15.80 -17.49
N TRP A 7 -0.32 16.84 -17.33
CA TRP A 7 0.77 16.84 -16.33
C TRP A 7 0.24 16.81 -14.88
N GLY A 8 -0.86 17.54 -14.60
CA GLY A 8 -1.49 17.49 -13.28
C GLY A 8 -2.02 16.08 -12.93
N MET A 9 -2.59 15.38 -13.92
CA MET A 9 -3.06 14.00 -13.70
C MET A 9 -1.89 13.02 -13.53
N LEU A 10 -0.79 13.19 -14.26
CA LEU A 10 0.41 12.38 -14.08
C LEU A 10 1.02 12.57 -12.67
N ALA A 11 1.12 13.83 -12.22
CA ALA A 11 1.59 14.13 -10.87
C ALA A 11 0.71 13.46 -9.81
N LEU A 12 -0.61 13.47 -9.99
CA LEU A 12 -1.54 12.78 -9.09
C LEU A 12 -1.33 11.26 -9.07
N ILE A 13 -1.11 10.65 -10.24
CA ILE A 13 -0.81 9.23 -10.35
C ILE A 13 0.51 8.90 -9.61
N MET A 14 1.52 9.77 -9.72
CA MET A 14 2.78 9.60 -8.97
C MET A 14 2.55 9.71 -7.45
N MET A 15 1.68 10.61 -7.00
CA MET A 15 1.28 10.70 -5.59
C MET A 15 0.56 9.43 -5.11
N PHE A 16 -0.25 8.78 -5.96
CA PHE A 16 -0.87 7.51 -5.63
C PHE A 16 0.19 6.41 -5.45
N TRP A 17 1.15 6.30 -6.38
CA TRP A 17 2.25 5.35 -6.26
C TRP A 17 3.11 5.60 -5.01
N PHE A 18 3.39 6.87 -4.71
CA PHE A 18 4.07 7.25 -3.48
C PHE A 18 3.29 6.78 -2.24
N THR A 19 1.99 7.05 -2.17
CA THR A 19 1.14 6.68 -1.03
C THR A 19 1.08 5.16 -0.84
N ILE A 20 0.90 4.41 -1.92
CA ILE A 20 0.88 2.95 -1.89
C ILE A 20 2.19 2.42 -1.31
N SER A 21 3.33 2.85 -1.85
CA SER A 21 4.65 2.40 -1.41
C SER A 21 4.94 2.79 0.03
N PHE A 22 4.62 4.03 0.40
CA PHE A 22 4.85 4.54 1.76
C PHE A 22 4.14 3.72 2.84
N ILE A 23 2.95 3.20 2.53
CA ILE A 23 2.16 2.38 3.47
C ILE A 23 2.57 0.90 3.41
N THR A 24 2.89 0.37 2.22
CA THR A 24 3.14 -1.08 2.08
C THR A 24 4.53 -1.50 2.52
N ASN A 25 5.55 -0.68 2.24
CA ASN A 25 6.95 -1.05 2.50
C ASN A 25 7.41 -0.84 3.94
N ILE A 26 6.54 -0.33 4.81
CA ILE A 26 6.88 -0.17 6.24
C ILE A 26 6.74 -1.48 7.04
N LEU A 27 6.07 -2.48 6.52
CA LEU A 27 5.83 -3.73 7.25
C LEU A 27 7.13 -4.37 7.74
N GLY A 28 8.17 -4.39 6.92
CA GLY A 28 9.48 -4.95 7.30
C GLY A 28 10.09 -4.27 8.54
N PRO A 29 10.32 -2.96 8.51
CA PRO A 29 10.81 -2.20 9.65
C PRO A 29 9.95 -2.30 10.92
N LEU A 30 8.63 -2.52 10.80
CA LEU A 30 7.73 -2.65 11.95
C LEU A 30 7.79 -4.01 12.67
N ILE A 31 8.20 -5.08 11.98
CA ILE A 31 8.15 -6.44 12.54
C ILE A 31 8.89 -6.58 13.87
N PRO A 32 10.13 -6.07 14.05
CA PRO A 32 10.83 -6.16 15.33
C PRO A 32 10.04 -5.56 16.49
N ASP A 33 9.52 -4.36 16.32
CA ASP A 33 8.71 -3.67 17.34
C ASP A 33 7.40 -4.40 17.64
N ILE A 34 6.76 -4.97 16.60
CA ILE A 34 5.55 -5.79 16.76
C ILE A 34 5.84 -7.04 17.59
N ILE A 35 6.93 -7.76 17.29
CA ILE A 35 7.34 -8.94 18.03
C ILE A 35 7.57 -8.59 19.50
N HIS A 36 8.31 -7.53 19.76
CA HIS A 36 8.66 -7.10 21.10
C HIS A 36 7.44 -6.62 21.89
N ASN A 37 6.62 -5.75 21.30
CA ASN A 37 5.51 -5.12 22.02
C ASN A 37 4.30 -6.03 22.24
N PHE A 38 4.06 -6.98 21.33
CA PHE A 38 3.00 -7.98 21.50
C PHE A 38 3.50 -9.30 22.11
N GLU A 39 4.77 -9.34 22.55
CA GLU A 39 5.40 -10.53 23.17
C GLU A 39 5.19 -11.81 22.34
N LEU A 40 5.36 -11.70 21.03
CA LEU A 40 5.12 -12.81 20.12
C LEU A 40 6.18 -13.91 20.35
N LYS A 41 5.75 -15.07 20.82
CA LYS A 41 6.61 -16.19 21.18
C LYS A 41 7.27 -16.86 19.98
N ASP A 42 6.68 -16.73 18.79
CA ASP A 42 7.11 -17.40 17.58
C ASP A 42 7.17 -16.39 16.41
N LEU A 43 8.26 -16.42 15.66
CA LEU A 43 8.43 -15.62 14.45
C LEU A 43 7.32 -15.89 13.40
N ALA A 44 6.75 -17.11 13.43
CA ALA A 44 5.61 -17.45 12.59
C ALA A 44 4.39 -16.54 12.85
N MET A 45 4.16 -16.11 14.08
CA MET A 45 3.08 -15.17 14.39
C MET A 45 3.32 -13.83 13.69
N ALA A 46 4.53 -13.31 13.71
CA ALA A 46 4.86 -12.09 12.95
C ALA A 46 4.63 -12.25 11.44
N GLY A 47 4.90 -13.45 10.90
CA GLY A 47 4.66 -13.80 9.50
C GLY A 47 3.18 -13.79 9.07
N PHE A 48 2.23 -13.91 10.01
CA PHE A 48 0.79 -13.78 9.67
C PHE A 48 0.39 -12.37 9.24
N ILE A 49 1.15 -11.33 9.63
CA ILE A 49 0.83 -9.95 9.27
C ILE A 49 1.01 -9.72 7.76
N PRO A 50 2.20 -9.94 7.16
CA PRO A 50 2.35 -9.86 5.72
C PRO A 50 1.49 -10.90 4.99
N THR A 51 1.29 -12.09 5.55
CA THR A 51 0.42 -13.12 4.96
C THR A 51 -1.02 -12.60 4.85
N SER A 52 -1.56 -11.96 5.89
CA SER A 52 -2.90 -11.37 5.89
C SER A 52 -3.02 -10.30 4.79
N PHE A 53 -2.02 -9.43 4.68
CA PHE A 53 -1.96 -8.38 3.66
C PHE A 53 -1.94 -8.95 2.24
N PHE A 54 -1.03 -9.89 1.94
CA PHE A 54 -0.89 -10.47 0.60
C PHE A 54 -2.03 -11.43 0.24
N LEU A 55 -2.64 -12.09 1.22
CA LEU A 55 -3.85 -12.87 0.99
C LEU A 55 -5.01 -11.99 0.50
N ALA A 56 -5.16 -10.80 1.11
CA ALA A 56 -6.14 -9.81 0.65
C ALA A 56 -5.88 -9.37 -0.79
N TYR A 57 -4.60 -9.15 -1.16
CA TYR A 57 -4.19 -8.85 -2.53
C TYR A 57 -4.61 -9.96 -3.50
N ALA A 58 -4.33 -11.22 -3.17
CA ALA A 58 -4.68 -12.36 -4.00
C ALA A 58 -6.19 -12.46 -4.23
N ILE A 59 -6.99 -12.24 -3.17
CA ILE A 59 -8.45 -12.30 -3.23
C ILE A 59 -9.01 -11.14 -4.07
N MET A 60 -8.51 -9.92 -3.89
CA MET A 60 -9.09 -8.71 -4.49
C MET A 60 -8.61 -8.44 -5.92
N SER A 61 -7.49 -8.98 -6.36
CA SER A 61 -6.90 -8.69 -7.68
C SER A 61 -7.86 -8.92 -8.86
N ILE A 62 -8.57 -10.05 -8.87
CA ILE A 62 -9.55 -10.35 -9.92
C ILE A 62 -10.85 -9.56 -9.75
N PRO A 63 -11.48 -9.53 -8.55
CA PRO A 63 -12.66 -8.70 -8.31
C PRO A 63 -12.46 -7.22 -8.63
N ALA A 64 -11.30 -6.66 -8.35
CA ALA A 64 -10.99 -5.25 -8.64
C ALA A 64 -11.14 -4.93 -10.14
N GLY A 65 -10.64 -5.79 -11.03
CA GLY A 65 -10.83 -5.63 -12.47
C GLY A 65 -12.31 -5.63 -12.87
N ILE A 66 -13.10 -6.56 -12.33
CA ILE A 66 -14.55 -6.63 -12.58
C ILE A 66 -15.28 -5.38 -12.06
N LEU A 67 -14.84 -4.85 -10.90
CA LEU A 67 -15.42 -3.63 -10.33
C LEU A 67 -15.12 -2.41 -11.20
N ILE A 68 -13.93 -2.32 -11.79
CA ILE A 68 -13.57 -1.25 -12.73
C ILE A 68 -14.47 -1.28 -13.96
N ASP A 69 -14.64 -2.45 -14.57
CA ASP A 69 -15.48 -2.61 -15.75
C ASP A 69 -16.94 -2.24 -15.48
N LYS A 70 -17.45 -2.54 -14.27
CA LYS A 70 -18.84 -2.32 -13.90
C LYS A 70 -19.13 -0.89 -13.42
N TYR A 71 -18.25 -0.32 -12.62
CA TYR A 71 -18.49 0.95 -11.92
C TYR A 71 -17.59 2.09 -12.41
N GLY A 72 -16.57 1.78 -13.19
CA GLY A 72 -15.55 2.74 -13.65
C GLY A 72 -14.45 2.99 -12.60
N GLU A 73 -13.47 3.78 -13.00
CA GLU A 73 -12.21 3.96 -12.26
C GLU A 73 -12.40 4.74 -10.97
N LYS A 74 -13.18 5.83 -11.00
CA LYS A 74 -13.31 6.74 -9.86
C LYS A 74 -13.90 6.07 -8.61
N PRO A 75 -15.01 5.31 -8.67
CA PRO A 75 -15.53 4.59 -7.51
C PRO A 75 -14.55 3.56 -6.98
N VAL A 76 -13.81 2.87 -7.85
CA VAL A 76 -12.84 1.85 -7.45
C VAL A 76 -11.60 2.50 -6.81
N LEU A 77 -11.11 3.65 -7.33
CA LEU A 77 -10.07 4.45 -6.68
C LEU A 77 -10.52 4.94 -5.30
N PHE A 78 -11.74 5.45 -5.20
CA PHE A 78 -12.28 5.93 -3.94
C PHE A 78 -12.36 4.82 -2.89
N THR A 79 -12.94 3.67 -3.23
CA THR A 79 -13.01 2.51 -2.33
C THR A 79 -11.62 1.93 -2.05
N GLY A 80 -10.72 1.98 -3.03
CA GLY A 80 -9.32 1.57 -2.89
C GLY A 80 -8.55 2.39 -1.86
N PHE A 81 -8.85 3.69 -1.70
CA PHE A 81 -8.29 4.52 -0.62
C PHE A 81 -9.11 4.44 0.67
N LEU A 82 -10.42 4.23 0.58
CA LEU A 82 -11.29 4.12 1.75
C LEU A 82 -10.98 2.87 2.59
N MET A 83 -10.71 1.73 1.97
CA MET A 83 -10.38 0.50 2.68
C MET A 83 -9.10 0.65 3.55
N PRO A 84 -7.95 1.09 3.01
CA PRO A 84 -6.78 1.34 3.84
C PRO A 84 -7.01 2.41 4.90
N PHE A 85 -7.79 3.45 4.62
CA PHE A 85 -8.16 4.46 5.61
C PHE A 85 -8.90 3.81 6.81
N ILE A 86 -9.89 2.97 6.55
CA ILE A 86 -10.61 2.23 7.60
C ILE A 86 -9.64 1.32 8.36
N GLY A 87 -8.77 0.59 7.65
CA GLY A 87 -7.79 -0.30 8.27
C GLY A 87 -6.81 0.44 9.17
N THR A 88 -6.27 1.59 8.73
CA THR A 88 -5.33 2.36 9.53
C THR A 88 -5.99 3.00 10.75
N VAL A 89 -7.20 3.54 10.63
CA VAL A 89 -7.98 4.06 11.77
C VAL A 89 -8.29 2.95 12.76
N LEU A 90 -8.75 1.80 12.27
CA LEU A 90 -9.11 0.66 13.12
C LEU A 90 -7.94 0.23 14.00
N PHE A 91 -6.75 0.09 13.42
CA PHE A 91 -5.57 -0.30 14.19
C PHE A 91 -5.07 0.84 15.09
N ALA A 92 -5.07 2.07 14.61
CA ALA A 92 -4.65 3.23 15.41
C ALA A 92 -5.50 3.42 16.67
N CYS A 93 -6.82 3.14 16.58
CA CYS A 93 -7.73 3.21 17.72
C CYS A 93 -7.66 1.99 18.65
N PHE A 94 -7.38 0.81 18.09
CA PHE A 94 -7.38 -0.46 18.82
C PHE A 94 -6.11 -1.25 18.53
N PRO A 95 -4.95 -0.90 19.12
CA PRO A 95 -3.66 -1.50 18.80
C PRO A 95 -3.49 -2.87 19.49
N PHE A 96 -4.24 -3.86 19.04
CA PHE A 96 -4.13 -5.27 19.43
C PHE A 96 -3.67 -6.12 18.25
N TYR A 97 -2.94 -7.19 18.52
CA TYR A 97 -2.40 -8.06 17.47
C TYR A 97 -3.47 -8.59 16.49
N LEU A 98 -4.64 -9.04 16.99
CA LEU A 98 -5.73 -9.51 16.12
C LEU A 98 -6.27 -8.38 15.22
N ILE A 99 -6.40 -7.19 15.77
CA ILE A 99 -6.85 -6.01 15.02
C ILE A 99 -5.79 -5.64 13.96
N LEU A 100 -4.50 -5.79 14.25
CA LEU A 100 -3.44 -5.60 13.28
C LEU A 100 -3.57 -6.54 12.07
N LEU A 101 -3.88 -7.82 12.29
CA LEU A 101 -4.13 -8.79 11.22
C LEU A 101 -5.35 -8.38 10.36
N VAL A 102 -6.46 -8.03 10.99
CA VAL A 102 -7.67 -7.59 10.30
C VAL A 102 -7.42 -6.29 9.53
N SER A 103 -6.74 -5.33 10.15
CA SER A 103 -6.38 -4.05 9.51
C SER A 103 -5.45 -4.27 8.33
N SER A 104 -4.43 -5.12 8.45
CA SER A 104 -3.51 -5.47 7.36
C SER A 104 -4.28 -6.11 6.20
N PHE A 105 -5.26 -6.96 6.47
CA PHE A 105 -6.13 -7.54 5.45
C PHE A 105 -6.96 -6.46 4.73
N ILE A 106 -7.60 -5.56 5.47
CA ILE A 106 -8.41 -4.47 4.91
C ILE A 106 -7.53 -3.53 4.08
N ILE A 107 -6.33 -3.19 4.56
CA ILE A 107 -5.35 -2.37 3.84
C ILE A 107 -4.96 -3.07 2.53
N GLY A 108 -4.66 -4.37 2.58
CA GLY A 108 -4.31 -5.17 1.42
C GLY A 108 -5.39 -5.21 0.34
N LEU A 109 -6.69 -5.33 0.73
CA LEU A 109 -7.82 -5.23 -0.20
C LEU A 109 -7.81 -3.91 -0.98
N GLY A 110 -7.67 -2.80 -0.27
CA GLY A 110 -7.64 -1.47 -0.90
C GLY A 110 -6.43 -1.26 -1.80
N MET A 111 -5.24 -1.70 -1.37
CA MET A 111 -4.01 -1.58 -2.16
C MET A 111 -4.08 -2.38 -3.46
N ALA A 112 -4.67 -3.57 -3.44
CA ALA A 112 -4.92 -4.35 -4.66
C ALA A 112 -5.87 -3.61 -5.63
N MET A 113 -6.95 -3.00 -5.12
CA MET A 113 -7.85 -2.18 -5.93
C MET A 113 -7.13 -1.00 -6.56
N LEU A 114 -6.33 -0.26 -5.78
CA LEU A 114 -5.57 0.89 -6.27
C LEU A 114 -4.62 0.51 -7.40
N GLN A 115 -3.80 -0.52 -7.23
CA GLN A 115 -2.84 -0.94 -8.25
C GLN A 115 -3.53 -1.40 -9.53
N THR A 116 -4.69 -2.08 -9.42
CA THR A 116 -5.45 -2.53 -10.58
C THR A 116 -6.00 -1.36 -11.41
N VAL A 117 -6.38 -0.24 -10.76
CA VAL A 117 -6.87 0.97 -11.47
C VAL A 117 -5.75 1.83 -12.00
N ILE A 118 -4.69 2.03 -11.20
CA ILE A 118 -3.65 3.03 -11.49
C ILE A 118 -2.82 2.62 -12.71
N ASN A 119 -2.54 1.34 -12.91
CA ASN A 119 -1.75 0.84 -14.05
C ASN A 119 -2.37 1.21 -15.41
N PRO A 120 -3.63 0.88 -15.73
CA PRO A 120 -4.25 1.30 -16.98
C PRO A 120 -4.47 2.81 -17.05
N LEU A 121 -4.80 3.48 -15.93
CA LEU A 121 -4.95 4.94 -15.88
C LEU A 121 -3.65 5.66 -16.27
N GLN A 122 -2.52 5.17 -15.78
CA GLN A 122 -1.19 5.67 -16.10
C GLN A 122 -0.90 5.57 -17.61
N ARG A 123 -1.29 4.47 -18.26
CA ARG A 123 -1.14 4.30 -19.71
C ARG A 123 -2.00 5.28 -20.49
N VAL A 124 -3.26 5.45 -20.13
CA VAL A 124 -4.19 6.36 -20.81
C VAL A 124 -3.76 7.83 -20.67
N VAL A 125 -3.34 8.23 -19.48
CA VAL A 125 -2.91 9.61 -19.20
C VAL A 125 -1.54 9.90 -19.80
N GLY A 126 -0.61 8.94 -19.72
CA GLY A 126 0.76 9.05 -20.23
C GLY A 126 0.86 9.01 -21.75
N GLY A 127 -0.05 8.27 -22.40
CA GLY A 127 -0.02 7.92 -23.82
C GLY A 127 0.85 6.68 -24.07
N GLU A 128 0.48 5.91 -25.09
CA GLU A 128 1.17 4.64 -25.40
C GLU A 128 2.66 4.85 -25.72
N GLU A 129 3.02 5.95 -26.39
CA GLU A 129 4.42 6.25 -26.76
C GLU A 129 5.35 6.46 -25.56
N ASN A 130 4.83 7.05 -24.46
CA ASN A 130 5.62 7.38 -23.28
C ASN A 130 5.35 6.43 -22.13
N TYR A 131 4.55 5.38 -22.32
CA TYR A 131 4.11 4.50 -21.24
C TYR A 131 5.28 3.86 -20.50
N ALA A 132 6.29 3.34 -21.21
CA ALA A 132 7.46 2.73 -20.59
C ALA A 132 8.20 3.72 -19.67
N PHE A 133 8.46 4.93 -20.15
CA PHE A 133 9.12 5.97 -19.34
C PHE A 133 8.31 6.34 -18.10
N ILE A 134 6.99 6.49 -18.25
CA ILE A 134 6.10 6.85 -17.13
C ILE A 134 5.98 5.70 -16.14
N ALA A 135 5.99 4.46 -16.61
CA ALA A 135 6.00 3.29 -15.74
C ALA A 135 7.29 3.22 -14.89
N GLU A 136 8.45 3.45 -15.50
CA GLU A 136 9.72 3.51 -14.77
C GLU A 136 9.78 4.71 -13.80
N LEU A 137 9.24 5.86 -14.18
CA LEU A 137 9.12 7.01 -13.28
C LEU A 137 8.23 6.69 -12.08
N ALA A 138 7.13 5.95 -12.27
CA ALA A 138 6.28 5.50 -11.18
C ALA A 138 7.01 4.53 -10.24
N GLN A 139 7.80 3.59 -10.79
CA GLN A 139 8.64 2.70 -10.00
C GLN A 139 9.74 3.47 -9.23
N PHE A 140 10.34 4.48 -9.84
CA PHE A 140 11.27 5.36 -9.15
C PHE A 140 10.61 6.07 -7.95
N VAL A 141 9.42 6.66 -8.15
CA VAL A 141 8.64 7.30 -7.06
C VAL A 141 8.27 6.29 -5.97
N PHE A 142 7.89 5.08 -6.38
CA PHE A 142 7.64 3.96 -5.46
C PHE A 142 8.88 3.63 -4.62
N GLY A 143 10.06 3.52 -5.24
CA GLY A 143 11.33 3.29 -4.54
C GLY A 143 11.70 4.43 -3.58
N VAL A 144 11.51 5.69 -3.99
CA VAL A 144 11.73 6.85 -3.11
C VAL A 144 10.84 6.81 -1.88
N ALA A 145 9.56 6.47 -2.05
CA ALA A 145 8.63 6.35 -0.93
C ALA A 145 8.99 5.19 0.01
N SER A 146 9.44 4.06 -0.55
CA SER A 146 9.94 2.91 0.22
C SER A 146 11.16 3.27 1.07
N PHE A 147 12.03 4.15 0.58
CA PHE A 147 13.17 4.66 1.33
C PHE A 147 12.78 5.67 2.41
N ILE A 148 11.84 6.58 2.12
CA ILE A 148 11.39 7.63 3.06
C ILE A 148 10.58 7.04 4.21
N SER A 149 9.77 6.00 3.97
CA SER A 149 8.87 5.43 4.97
C SER A 149 9.58 4.96 6.25
N PRO A 150 10.66 4.18 6.20
CA PRO A 150 11.44 3.80 7.38
C PRO A 150 12.10 5.00 8.09
N LEU A 151 12.51 6.04 7.35
CA LEU A 151 13.09 7.25 7.96
C LEU A 151 12.07 8.01 8.78
N VAL A 152 10.84 8.16 8.25
CA VAL A 152 9.73 8.78 8.99
C VAL A 152 9.38 7.96 10.23
N TYR A 153 9.35 6.65 10.09
CA TYR A 153 9.12 5.73 11.19
C TYR A 153 10.15 5.89 12.32
N THR A 154 11.42 5.77 11.99
CA THR A 154 12.53 5.92 12.96
C THR A 154 12.49 7.30 13.63
N TRP A 155 12.22 8.35 12.85
CA TRP A 155 12.10 9.70 13.39
C TRP A 155 10.92 9.82 14.37
N LEU A 156 9.76 9.25 14.06
CA LEU A 156 8.57 9.27 14.93
C LEU A 156 8.83 8.54 16.25
N ILE A 157 9.38 7.33 16.19
CA ILE A 157 9.69 6.57 17.42
C ILE A 157 10.66 7.33 18.29
N HIS A 158 11.74 7.88 17.70
CA HIS A 158 12.73 8.63 18.46
C HIS A 158 12.13 9.92 19.05
N ALA A 159 11.34 10.66 18.26
CA ALA A 159 10.75 11.93 18.71
C ALA A 159 9.68 11.75 19.81
N LEU A 160 8.99 10.62 19.83
CA LEU A 160 7.97 10.28 20.83
C LEU A 160 8.52 9.42 21.99
N ALA A 161 9.82 9.09 21.97
CA ALA A 161 10.43 8.27 23.00
C ALA A 161 10.39 8.95 24.38
N PRO A 162 10.17 8.18 25.47
CA PRO A 162 10.20 8.69 26.82
C PRO A 162 11.56 9.39 27.11
N GLY A 163 11.51 10.63 27.64
CA GLY A 163 12.69 11.43 27.94
C GLY A 163 13.26 12.25 26.77
N VAL A 164 12.82 12.01 25.52
CA VAL A 164 13.16 12.83 24.35
C VAL A 164 12.02 13.76 23.97
N TYR A 165 10.80 13.28 24.06
CA TYR A 165 9.59 14.08 23.78
C TYR A 165 9.50 15.28 24.74
N GLN A 166 9.30 16.47 24.18
CA GLN A 166 9.13 17.73 24.92
C GLN A 166 7.83 18.39 24.51
N PRO A 167 6.82 18.40 25.40
CA PRO A 167 5.54 19.04 25.14
C PRO A 167 5.69 20.53 24.77
N GLY A 168 4.88 20.98 23.82
CA GLY A 168 4.84 22.38 23.39
C GLY A 168 5.91 22.80 22.38
N LYS A 169 6.83 21.91 21.99
CA LYS A 169 7.85 22.21 20.96
C LYS A 169 7.38 22.03 19.54
N ASN A 170 6.51 21.05 19.30
CA ASN A 170 6.01 20.74 17.97
C ASN A 170 4.54 20.31 18.04
N PHE A 171 3.66 21.14 17.51
CA PHE A 171 2.21 20.90 17.52
C PHE A 171 1.79 19.53 16.94
N LEU A 172 2.47 19.07 15.88
CA LEU A 172 2.15 17.75 15.31
C LEU A 172 2.55 16.61 16.23
N LEU A 173 3.71 16.71 16.90
CA LEU A 173 4.15 15.72 17.87
C LEU A 173 3.28 15.74 19.12
N ASP A 174 2.81 16.90 19.55
CA ASP A 174 1.91 17.03 20.70
C ASP A 174 0.59 16.29 20.44
N ILE A 175 -0.02 16.51 19.25
CA ILE A 175 -1.23 15.76 18.86
C ILE A 175 -0.95 14.25 18.80
N LEU A 176 0.15 13.85 18.15
CA LEU A 176 0.47 12.41 18.04
C LEU A 176 0.74 11.77 19.40
N ALA A 177 1.39 12.49 20.32
CA ALA A 177 1.64 12.01 21.67
C ALA A 177 0.35 11.81 22.46
N ASP A 178 -0.64 12.71 22.29
CA ASP A 178 -1.93 12.64 22.97
C ASP A 178 -2.81 11.46 22.52
N ILE A 179 -2.73 11.11 21.22
CA ILE A 179 -3.58 10.06 20.64
C ILE A 179 -2.89 8.70 20.53
N THR A 180 -1.58 8.63 20.80
CA THR A 180 -0.81 7.39 20.68
C THR A 180 -0.48 6.84 22.05
N PRO A 181 -0.68 5.51 22.30
CA PRO A 181 -0.26 4.91 23.56
C PRO A 181 1.24 5.09 23.79
N VAL A 182 1.62 5.55 24.99
CA VAL A 182 3.05 5.79 25.35
C VAL A 182 3.90 4.52 25.24
N THR A 183 3.28 3.35 25.43
CA THR A 183 3.92 2.03 25.31
C THR A 183 4.12 1.58 23.86
N LEU A 184 3.42 2.21 22.91
CA LEU A 184 3.40 1.82 21.49
C LEU A 184 3.64 3.04 20.58
N PRO A 185 4.80 3.73 20.67
CA PRO A 185 5.04 4.97 19.92
C PRO A 185 4.98 4.76 18.39
N TRP A 186 5.24 3.57 17.90
CA TRP A 186 5.16 3.22 16.48
C TRP A 186 3.73 3.22 15.92
N VAL A 187 2.70 3.15 16.77
CA VAL A 187 1.28 3.30 16.34
C VAL A 187 1.02 4.72 15.79
N SER A 188 1.81 5.72 16.19
CA SER A 188 1.74 7.07 15.64
C SER A 188 1.84 7.11 14.11
N LEU A 189 2.56 6.18 13.51
CA LEU A 189 2.69 6.07 12.06
C LEU A 189 1.35 5.73 11.39
N TYR A 190 0.50 4.95 12.03
CA TYR A 190 -0.84 4.65 11.50
C TYR A 190 -1.74 5.88 11.47
N TRP A 191 -1.56 6.82 12.40
CA TRP A 191 -2.20 8.13 12.33
C TRP A 191 -1.69 8.97 11.17
N VAL A 192 -0.38 8.94 10.89
CA VAL A 192 0.19 9.58 9.69
C VAL A 192 -0.40 8.98 8.42
N PHE A 193 -0.51 7.65 8.33
CA PHE A 193 -1.16 6.97 7.21
C PHE A 193 -2.63 7.38 7.07
N THR A 194 -3.35 7.48 8.18
CA THR A 194 -4.76 7.90 8.21
C THR A 194 -4.92 9.30 7.62
N VAL A 195 -4.08 10.26 8.02
CA VAL A 195 -4.11 11.62 7.47
C VAL A 195 -3.76 11.64 5.98
N LEU A 196 -2.73 10.91 5.57
CA LEU A 196 -2.33 10.79 4.16
C LEU A 196 -3.46 10.20 3.31
N LEU A 197 -4.09 9.13 3.77
CA LEU A 197 -5.20 8.48 3.08
C LEU A 197 -6.45 9.36 3.03
N LEU A 198 -6.73 10.13 4.09
CA LEU A 198 -7.81 11.10 4.09
C LEU A 198 -7.58 12.18 3.03
N ILE A 199 -6.36 12.71 2.93
CA ILE A 199 -5.99 13.66 1.88
C ILE A 199 -6.22 13.05 0.48
N MET A 200 -5.79 11.81 0.27
CA MET A 200 -6.00 11.11 -1.01
C MET A 200 -7.48 10.90 -1.32
N LEU A 201 -8.30 10.53 -0.33
CA LEU A 201 -9.76 10.43 -0.47
C LEU A 201 -10.39 11.75 -0.88
N LEU A 202 -10.00 12.85 -0.27
CA LEU A 202 -10.49 14.19 -0.63
C LEU A 202 -10.09 14.56 -2.06
N ILE A 203 -8.83 14.31 -2.45
CA ILE A 203 -8.36 14.57 -3.81
C ILE A 203 -9.14 13.74 -4.82
N VAL A 204 -9.31 12.42 -4.59
CA VAL A 204 -10.05 11.54 -5.51
C VAL A 204 -11.52 11.95 -5.61
N SER A 205 -12.13 12.44 -4.54
CA SER A 205 -13.50 12.93 -4.55
C SER A 205 -13.67 14.13 -5.46
N LEU A 206 -12.72 15.07 -5.44
CA LEU A 206 -12.77 16.34 -6.17
C LEU A 206 -12.32 16.21 -7.64
N VAL A 207 -11.40 15.30 -7.94
CA VAL A 207 -10.82 15.14 -9.27
C VAL A 207 -11.74 14.31 -10.18
N HIS A 208 -11.84 14.74 -11.43
CA HIS A 208 -12.51 13.98 -12.49
C HIS A 208 -11.47 13.19 -13.28
N PHE A 209 -11.58 11.85 -13.22
CA PHE A 209 -10.70 10.93 -13.96
C PHE A 209 -11.24 10.71 -15.37
N PRO A 210 -10.37 10.57 -16.39
CA PRO A 210 -10.78 10.12 -17.71
C PRO A 210 -11.27 8.68 -17.60
N ARG A 211 -12.31 8.33 -18.37
CA ARG A 211 -12.71 6.94 -18.52
C ARG A 211 -11.65 6.18 -19.31
N ILE A 212 -11.30 5.02 -18.83
CA ILE A 212 -10.40 4.10 -19.51
C ILE A 212 -11.25 3.31 -20.50
N GLU A 213 -11.12 3.62 -21.80
CA GLU A 213 -11.66 2.74 -22.82
C GLU A 213 -10.70 1.55 -22.97
N LEU A 214 -10.97 0.50 -22.21
CA LEU A 214 -10.23 -0.75 -22.38
C LEU A 214 -10.57 -1.33 -23.73
N LYS A 215 -9.56 -1.76 -24.47
CA LYS A 215 -9.74 -2.53 -25.72
C LYS A 215 -10.49 -3.83 -25.39
N ASP A 216 -11.22 -4.39 -26.34
CA ASP A 216 -12.05 -5.58 -26.11
C ASP A 216 -11.26 -6.80 -25.60
N ASP A 217 -9.96 -6.86 -25.89
CA ASP A 217 -9.01 -7.85 -25.38
C ASP A 217 -8.53 -7.58 -23.94
N GLU A 218 -8.72 -6.37 -23.43
CA GLU A 218 -8.31 -5.93 -22.08
C GLU A 218 -9.48 -5.93 -21.07
N ARG A 219 -10.72 -6.05 -21.56
CA ARG A 219 -11.89 -6.15 -20.68
C ARG A 219 -11.89 -7.47 -19.92
N SER A 220 -12.34 -7.43 -18.68
CA SER A 220 -12.49 -8.65 -17.89
C SER A 220 -13.35 -9.65 -18.67
N GLY A 221 -12.69 -10.69 -19.16
CA GLY A 221 -13.31 -11.69 -20.01
C GLY A 221 -14.45 -12.45 -19.30
N SER A 222 -15.29 -13.09 -20.07
CA SER A 222 -16.26 -14.02 -19.50
C SER A 222 -15.54 -15.15 -18.74
N SER A 223 -16.22 -15.79 -17.79
CA SER A 223 -15.71 -16.96 -17.05
C SER A 223 -15.10 -18.02 -17.97
N ALA A 224 -15.60 -18.15 -19.22
CA ALA A 224 -15.05 -19.02 -20.25
C ALA A 224 -13.66 -18.57 -20.73
N SER A 225 -13.40 -17.26 -20.83
CA SER A 225 -12.12 -16.70 -21.23
C SER A 225 -11.05 -16.95 -20.18
N TYR A 226 -11.36 -16.77 -18.89
CA TYR A 226 -10.45 -17.12 -17.79
C TYR A 226 -10.10 -18.61 -17.79
N LYS A 227 -11.10 -19.50 -17.98
CA LYS A 227 -10.85 -20.94 -18.06
C LYS A 227 -9.95 -21.33 -19.21
N LYS A 228 -10.07 -20.66 -20.37
CA LYS A 228 -9.20 -20.85 -21.53
C LYS A 228 -7.78 -20.37 -21.25
N LEU A 229 -7.63 -19.22 -20.56
CA LEU A 229 -6.34 -18.65 -20.17
C LEU A 229 -5.58 -19.60 -19.23
N PHE A 230 -6.22 -20.05 -18.16
CA PHE A 230 -5.61 -20.98 -17.19
C PHE A 230 -5.26 -22.35 -17.77
N ARG A 231 -5.77 -22.70 -18.95
CA ARG A 231 -5.41 -23.93 -19.66
C ARG A 231 -4.09 -23.81 -20.43
N GLN A 232 -3.56 -22.60 -20.63
CA GLN A 232 -2.31 -22.37 -21.34
C GLN A 232 -1.11 -22.55 -20.41
N ARG A 233 -0.17 -23.44 -20.78
CA ARG A 233 1.06 -23.70 -19.99
C ARG A 233 1.93 -22.46 -19.78
N TYR A 234 1.96 -21.55 -20.76
CA TYR A 234 2.73 -20.31 -20.68
C TYR A 234 2.24 -19.40 -19.56
N VAL A 235 0.93 -19.35 -19.30
CA VAL A 235 0.35 -18.58 -18.20
C VAL A 235 0.90 -19.06 -16.85
N TRP A 236 1.01 -20.38 -16.67
CA TRP A 236 1.57 -20.95 -15.44
C TRP A 236 3.08 -20.71 -15.30
N LEU A 237 3.83 -20.73 -16.43
CA LEU A 237 5.27 -20.39 -16.40
C LEU A 237 5.50 -18.93 -16.00
N PHE A 238 4.74 -17.99 -16.59
CA PHE A 238 4.78 -16.59 -16.19
C PHE A 238 4.33 -16.38 -14.75
N PHE A 239 3.24 -17.03 -14.33
CA PHE A 239 2.77 -16.99 -12.95
C PHE A 239 3.85 -17.47 -11.98
N LEU A 240 4.47 -18.61 -12.26
CA LEU A 240 5.55 -19.15 -11.43
C LEU A 240 6.77 -18.22 -11.39
N GLY A 241 7.16 -17.66 -12.53
CA GLY A 241 8.27 -16.71 -12.60
C GLY A 241 8.02 -15.45 -11.75
N ILE A 242 6.84 -14.83 -11.90
CA ILE A 242 6.45 -13.66 -11.11
C ILE A 242 6.32 -14.04 -9.63
N PHE A 243 5.74 -15.19 -9.32
CA PHE A 243 5.60 -15.69 -7.95
C PHE A 243 6.97 -15.82 -7.27
N CYS A 244 7.93 -16.48 -7.90
CA CYS A 244 9.28 -16.64 -7.36
C CYS A 244 9.98 -15.29 -7.18
N TYR A 245 9.88 -14.39 -8.16
CA TYR A 245 10.46 -13.06 -8.10
C TYR A 245 9.91 -12.25 -6.93
N VAL A 246 8.58 -12.09 -6.88
CA VAL A 246 7.92 -11.30 -5.83
C VAL A 246 8.11 -11.92 -4.45
N SER A 247 8.05 -13.25 -4.33
CA SER A 247 8.27 -13.93 -3.05
C SER A 247 9.68 -13.69 -2.51
N THR A 248 10.70 -13.72 -3.37
CA THR A 248 12.08 -13.43 -2.98
C THR A 248 12.25 -11.97 -2.59
N GLU A 249 11.75 -11.04 -3.41
CA GLU A 249 11.82 -9.61 -3.15
C GLU A 249 11.15 -9.23 -1.83
N GLN A 250 9.90 -9.66 -1.64
CA GLN A 250 9.13 -9.35 -0.43
C GLN A 250 9.65 -10.09 0.80
N GLY A 251 10.08 -11.33 0.66
CA GLY A 251 10.66 -12.09 1.75
C GLY A 251 11.92 -11.44 2.30
N VAL A 252 12.84 -11.03 1.42
CA VAL A 252 14.05 -10.30 1.81
C VAL A 252 13.68 -8.95 2.43
N SER A 253 12.81 -8.17 1.80
CA SER A 253 12.42 -6.83 2.27
C SER A 253 11.78 -6.87 3.66
N ILE A 254 10.88 -7.81 3.91
CA ILE A 254 10.11 -7.89 5.16
C ILE A 254 10.98 -8.40 6.32
N PHE A 255 11.78 -9.43 6.09
CA PHE A 255 12.54 -10.06 7.17
C PHE A 255 13.97 -9.55 7.33
N MET A 256 14.43 -8.62 6.48
CA MET A 256 15.78 -8.05 6.55
C MET A 256 16.03 -7.34 7.88
N SER A 257 15.08 -6.55 8.39
CA SER A 257 15.21 -5.84 9.66
C SER A 257 15.38 -6.82 10.83
N THR A 258 14.51 -7.83 10.89
CA THR A 258 14.57 -8.88 11.93
C THR A 258 15.87 -9.69 11.84
N PHE A 259 16.33 -9.99 10.63
CA PHE A 259 17.60 -10.69 10.41
C PHE A 259 18.80 -9.85 10.90
N LEU A 260 18.83 -8.57 10.56
CA LEU A 260 19.92 -7.68 10.98
C LEU A 260 19.95 -7.50 12.50
N GLU A 261 18.79 -7.30 13.12
CA GLU A 261 18.68 -7.20 14.59
C GLU A 261 19.17 -8.47 15.28
N GLN A 262 18.78 -9.65 14.77
CA GLN A 262 19.11 -10.93 15.39
C GLN A 262 20.60 -11.30 15.27
N TYR A 263 21.29 -10.91 14.17
CA TYR A 263 22.65 -11.32 13.89
C TYR A 263 23.71 -10.22 14.03
N HIS A 264 23.31 -8.96 14.05
CA HIS A 264 24.22 -7.82 14.11
C HIS A 264 23.94 -6.84 15.26
N GLY A 265 22.86 -7.02 16.01
CA GLY A 265 22.53 -6.26 17.23
C GLY A 265 21.91 -4.92 16.92
#